data_21cbba838d66c79ffca66e806a1e3f88
#
_entry.id   21cbba838d66c79ffca66e806a1e3f88
#
_cell.length_a   1.000
_cell.length_b   1.000
_cell.length_c   1.000
_cell.angle_alpha   90.00
_cell.angle_beta   90.00
_cell.angle_gamma   90.00
#
_symmetry.space_group_name_H-M   'P 1'
#
loop_
_entity.id
_entity.type
_entity.pdbx_description
1 polymer ?
#
loop_
_entity_poly.entity_id
_entity_poly.type
_entity_poly.pdbx_seq_one_letter_code
_entity_poly.pdbx_strand_id
1 'polypeptide(L)'
;RMEDVMTLRELSYEYKAHADTLSLRMKQLRLAARETEDPERRHRLERRILELRPLLQEARELAVLTRNYYDRRYHKNEKYTL
;
A
#
# COMPACT_ATOMS: atom_id res chain seq x y z
N ARG A 1 11.33 -9.12 21.70
CA ARG A 1 10.33 -9.55 22.69
C ARG A 1 8.99 -9.76 22.02
N MET A 2 8.20 -10.67 22.55
CA MET A 2 6.93 -11.04 21.91
C MET A 2 5.96 -9.85 21.77
N GLU A 3 5.92 -8.98 22.78
CA GLU A 3 5.05 -7.80 22.73
C GLU A 3 5.51 -6.76 21.73
N ASP A 4 6.73 -6.87 21.22
CA ASP A 4 7.26 -5.96 20.21
C ASP A 4 7.10 -6.51 18.79
N VAL A 5 6.60 -7.73 18.65
CA VAL A 5 6.44 -8.38 17.36
C VAL A 5 5.06 -8.05 16.79
N MET A 6 5.06 -7.49 15.59
CA MET A 6 3.83 -7.17 14.88
C MET A 6 3.21 -8.45 14.33
N THR A 7 1.91 -8.63 14.53
CA THR A 7 1.19 -9.74 13.96
C THR A 7 1.01 -9.54 12.45
N LEU A 8 0.70 -10.62 11.73
CA LEU A 8 0.41 -10.51 10.29
C LEU A 8 -0.80 -9.62 10.04
N ARG A 9 -1.78 -9.65 10.94
CA ARG A 9 -2.95 -8.79 10.83
C ARG A 9 -2.57 -7.32 10.97
N GLU A 10 -1.77 -6.98 11.98
CA GLU A 10 -1.29 -5.63 12.18
C GLU A 10 -0.44 -5.18 10.99
N LEU A 11 0.42 -6.06 10.48
CA LEU A 11 1.25 -5.77 9.34
C LEU A 11 0.41 -5.50 8.09
N SER A 12 -0.67 -6.24 7.89
CA SER A 12 -1.56 -6.00 6.75
C SER A 12 -2.22 -4.63 6.83
N TYR A 13 -2.58 -4.19 8.04
CA TYR A 13 -3.13 -2.84 8.24
C TYR A 13 -2.09 -1.77 7.96
N GLU A 14 -0.83 -2.00 8.34
CA GLU A 14 0.27 -1.07 8.06
C GLU A 14 0.51 -0.94 6.56
N TYR A 15 0.51 -2.04 5.83
CA TYR A 15 0.66 -2.00 4.38
C TYR A 15 -0.52 -1.30 3.72
N LYS A 16 -1.73 -1.54 4.21
CA LYS A 16 -2.91 -0.87 3.69
C LYS A 16 -2.85 0.63 3.93
N ALA A 17 -2.46 1.04 5.14
CA ALA A 17 -2.31 2.46 5.47
C ALA A 17 -1.26 3.12 4.60
N HIS A 18 -0.15 2.43 4.35
CA HIS A 18 0.90 2.92 3.46
C HIS A 18 0.38 3.07 2.02
N ALA A 19 -0.38 2.09 1.55
CA ALA A 19 -0.99 2.16 0.22
C ALA A 19 -1.96 3.34 0.11
N ASP A 20 -2.76 3.57 1.15
CA ASP A 20 -3.71 4.69 1.16
C ASP A 20 -2.97 6.03 1.12
N THR A 21 -1.87 6.16 1.86
CA THR A 21 -1.04 7.36 1.85
C THR A 21 -0.46 7.61 0.46
N LEU A 22 0.08 6.57 -0.17
CA LEU A 22 0.63 6.68 -1.52
C LEU A 22 -0.45 7.03 -2.53
N SER A 23 -1.62 6.43 -2.41
CA SER A 23 -2.75 6.71 -3.29
C SER A 23 -3.18 8.18 -3.21
N LEU A 24 -3.28 8.70 -1.99
CA LEU A 24 -3.61 10.11 -1.77
C LEU A 24 -2.54 11.02 -2.37
N ARG A 25 -1.28 10.71 -2.14
CA ARG A 25 -0.16 11.48 -2.70
C ARG A 25 -0.23 11.51 -4.22
N MET A 26 -0.51 10.38 -4.85
CA MET A 26 -0.63 10.32 -6.30
C MET A 26 -1.79 11.16 -6.83
N LYS A 27 -2.91 11.17 -6.11
CA LYS A 27 -4.04 12.05 -6.49
C LYS A 27 -3.65 13.52 -6.42
N GLN A 28 -2.94 13.91 -5.37
CA GLN A 28 -2.44 15.28 -5.22
C GLN A 28 -1.48 15.66 -6.35
N LEU A 29 -0.59 14.75 -6.72
CA LEU A 29 0.36 14.99 -7.82
C LEU A 29 -0.35 15.11 -9.16
N ARG A 30 -1.35 14.26 -9.41
CA ARG A 30 -2.15 14.32 -10.65
C ARG A 30 -2.89 15.65 -10.76
N LEU A 31 -3.45 16.10 -9.65
CA LEU A 31 -4.15 17.38 -9.64
C LEU A 31 -3.18 18.53 -9.90
N ALA A 32 -2.04 18.53 -9.23
CA ALA A 32 -1.01 19.55 -9.45
C ALA A 32 -0.53 19.55 -10.90
N ALA A 33 -0.36 18.37 -11.50
CA ALA A 33 0.08 18.25 -12.90
C ALA A 33 -0.96 18.84 -13.85
N ARG A 34 -2.25 18.67 -13.56
CA ARG A 34 -3.32 19.23 -14.39
C ARG A 34 -3.45 20.75 -14.23
N GLU A 35 -3.16 21.25 -13.03
CA GLU A 35 -3.35 22.68 -12.74
C GLU A 35 -2.16 23.55 -13.13
N THR A 36 -0.99 22.99 -13.28
CA THR A 36 0.19 23.78 -13.62
C THR A 36 0.21 24.13 -15.11
N GLU A 37 0.61 25.35 -15.44
CA GLU A 37 0.82 25.77 -16.82
C GLU A 37 2.30 25.61 -17.25
N ASP A 38 3.17 25.34 -16.28
CA ASP A 38 4.60 25.15 -16.53
C ASP A 38 4.87 23.74 -17.02
N PRO A 39 5.31 23.56 -18.29
CA PRO A 39 5.56 22.23 -18.83
C PRO A 39 6.66 21.46 -18.10
N GLU A 40 7.68 22.17 -17.61
CA GLU A 40 8.76 21.51 -16.87
C GLU A 40 8.27 21.00 -15.52
N ARG A 41 7.47 21.79 -14.84
CA ARG A 41 6.88 21.36 -13.58
C ARG A 41 5.94 20.17 -13.81
N ARG A 42 5.11 20.25 -14.85
CA ARG A 42 4.21 19.14 -15.19
C ARG A 42 5.00 17.85 -15.44
N HIS A 43 6.09 17.94 -16.17
CA HIS A 43 6.93 16.79 -16.46
C HIS A 43 7.51 16.17 -15.18
N ARG A 44 7.98 17.00 -14.26
CA ARG A 44 8.51 16.52 -12.97
C ARG A 44 7.42 15.83 -12.15
N LEU A 45 6.22 16.40 -12.14
CA LEU A 45 5.10 15.82 -11.41
C LEU A 45 4.67 14.47 -12.01
N GLU A 46 4.61 14.40 -13.33
CA GLU A 46 4.25 13.16 -14.02
C GLU A 46 5.31 12.08 -13.80
N ARG A 47 6.58 12.46 -13.81
CA ARG A 47 7.67 11.53 -13.48
C ARG A 47 7.52 11.00 -12.07
N ARG A 48 7.20 11.85 -11.11
CA ARG A 48 7.01 11.42 -9.72
C ARG A 48 5.84 10.44 -9.60
N ILE A 49 4.77 10.69 -10.32
CA ILE A 49 3.62 9.77 -10.36
C ILE A 49 4.07 8.39 -10.85
N LEU A 50 4.85 8.36 -11.93
CA LEU A 50 5.36 7.09 -12.47
C LEU A 50 6.27 6.36 -11.50
N GLU A 51 7.07 7.10 -10.71
CA GLU A 51 7.93 6.51 -9.70
C GLU A 51 7.14 5.91 -8.54
N LEU A 52 6.02 6.54 -8.17
CA LEU A 52 5.21 6.08 -7.05
C LEU A 52 4.29 4.92 -7.40
N ARG A 53 3.93 4.78 -8.68
CA ARG A 53 2.99 3.74 -9.10
C ARG A 53 3.41 2.33 -8.69
N PRO A 54 4.65 1.88 -8.94
CA PRO A 54 5.04 0.53 -8.51
C PRO A 54 5.08 0.39 -6.99
N LEU A 55 5.40 1.45 -6.26
CA LEU A 55 5.40 1.41 -4.80
C LEU A 55 3.99 1.21 -4.25
N LEU A 56 3.01 1.88 -4.86
CA LEU A 56 1.61 1.70 -4.48
C LEU A 56 1.15 0.27 -4.78
N GLN A 57 1.48 -0.22 -5.95
CA GLN A 57 1.13 -1.58 -6.35
C GLN A 57 1.72 -2.60 -5.38
N GLU A 58 3.00 -2.45 -5.04
CA GLU A 58 3.68 -3.32 -4.10
C GLU A 58 3.02 -3.28 -2.72
N ALA A 59 2.70 -2.10 -2.22
CA ALA A 59 2.06 -1.95 -0.92
C ALA A 59 0.69 -2.64 -0.90
N ARG A 60 -0.08 -2.52 -1.97
CA ARG A 60 -1.38 -3.17 -2.10
C ARG A 60 -1.25 -4.68 -2.12
N GLU A 61 -0.28 -5.19 -2.86
CA GLU A 61 -0.02 -6.62 -2.95
C GLU A 61 0.40 -7.20 -1.60
N LEU A 62 1.26 -6.48 -0.88
CA LEU A 62 1.70 -6.91 0.44
C LEU A 62 0.56 -6.89 1.45
N ALA A 63 -0.33 -5.90 1.37
CA ALA A 63 -1.49 -5.84 2.24
C ALA A 63 -2.39 -7.06 2.03
N VAL A 64 -2.66 -7.39 0.78
CA VAL A 64 -3.51 -8.54 0.44
C VAL A 64 -2.82 -9.84 0.84
N LEU A 65 -1.54 -9.97 0.54
CA LEU A 65 -0.78 -11.19 0.83
C LEU A 65 -0.72 -11.47 2.34
N THR A 66 -0.40 -10.48 3.15
CA THR A 66 -0.30 -10.67 4.59
C THR A 66 -1.65 -10.96 5.22
N ARG A 67 -2.70 -10.31 4.73
CA ARG A 67 -4.06 -10.55 5.20
C ARG A 67 -4.51 -11.97 4.85
N ASN A 68 -4.29 -12.39 3.61
CA ASN A 68 -4.67 -13.73 3.17
C ASN A 68 -3.90 -14.80 3.91
N TYR A 69 -2.62 -14.56 4.18
CA TYR A 69 -1.80 -15.50 4.93
C TYR A 69 -2.33 -15.66 6.36
N TYR A 70 -2.69 -14.57 7.00
CA TYR A 70 -3.27 -14.59 8.33
C TYR A 70 -4.59 -15.37 8.34
N ASP A 71 -5.49 -15.04 7.42
CA ASP A 71 -6.80 -15.67 7.33
C ASP A 71 -6.67 -17.17 7.03
N ARG A 72 -5.77 -17.53 6.14
CA ARG A 72 -5.54 -18.92 5.77
C ARG A 72 -5.04 -19.74 6.95
N ARG A 73 -4.10 -19.18 7.71
CA ARG A 73 -3.56 -19.88 8.89
C ARG A 73 -4.62 -20.06 9.96
N TYR A 74 -5.40 -19.04 10.18
CA TYR A 74 -6.47 -19.08 11.16
C TYR A 74 -7.51 -20.15 10.79
N HIS A 75 -8.01 -20.10 9.59
CA HIS A 75 -9.01 -21.05 9.11
C HIS A 75 -8.45 -22.47 9.01
N LYS A 76 -7.20 -22.60 8.65
CA LYS A 76 -6.56 -23.90 8.58
C LYS A 76 -6.47 -24.56 9.95
N ASN A 77 -6.07 -23.80 10.97
CA ASN A 77 -6.01 -24.30 12.33
C ASN A 77 -7.38 -24.69 12.85
N GLU A 78 -8.36 -23.86 12.60
CA GLU A 78 -9.73 -24.10 12.97
C GLU A 78 -10.26 -25.38 12.31
N LYS A 79 -9.93 -25.55 11.04
CA LYS A 79 -10.35 -26.69 10.25
C LYS A 79 -9.74 -28.00 10.76
N TYR A 80 -8.49 -27.96 11.20
CA TYR A 80 -7.79 -29.15 11.65
C TYR A 80 -8.03 -29.51 13.11
N THR A 81 -8.62 -28.64 13.87
CA THR A 81 -8.99 -28.95 15.24
C THR A 81 -10.30 -29.72 15.34
N LEU A 82 -10.97 -29.84 14.25
CA LEU A 82 -12.19 -30.63 14.19
C LEU A 82 -11.85 -32.10 14.14
#